data_d43a934eb72f3fe4e9259c89c328d0d1
#
_entry.id   d43a934eb72f3fe4e9259c89c328d0d1
#
_cell.length_a   1.000
_cell.length_b   1.000
_cell.length_c   1.000
_cell.angle_alpha   90.00
_cell.angle_beta   90.00
_cell.angle_gamma   90.00
#
_symmetry.space_group_name_H-M   'P 1'
#
loop_
_entity.id
_entity.type
_entity.pdbx_description
1 polymer ?
#
loop_
_entity_poly.entity_id
_entity_poly.type
_entity_poly.pdbx_seq_one_letter_code
_entity_poly.pdbx_strand_id
1 'polypeptide(L)'
;MATYKEIFGTNIEVLASDPANPVTGQVWYNSTDNVVKGASATTAGAWATATSINTTRGNVATSVQSPVSSVLAYGGSNPGGVVEGETEQYNGTTWTELADLNTARGVSSGGGTNTAALCTGGYLGPPGSTGVVESWNGSSWAEVADLNTARYASGGGVGSNTANLIAGGLSTPPTIVHAQVEQWNGTSWTEVGDLNSSRYASGAAGESYTSAIIAAGGNPGFTGIANVETWNGTSWTEIADVNTARTGLESGGTQTSTIIFGGSVPGTPDPVKTGATEIWNGTSWTEDTDLNTARDGAAPGGGVTATSSAIAIAGTTDAGTLAAVEEWTGAGAPLIQTFTDS
;
A
#
# COMPACT_ATOMS: atom_id res chain seq x y z
N MET A 1 20.62 35.15 -14.66
CA MET A 1 21.01 34.39 -15.85
C MET A 1 22.36 33.76 -15.55
N ALA A 2 22.38 32.47 -15.22
CA ALA A 2 23.62 31.72 -15.17
C ALA A 2 24.04 31.47 -16.64
N THR A 3 25.13 32.05 -17.04
CA THR A 3 25.66 31.88 -18.40
C THR A 3 26.28 30.50 -18.51
N TYR A 4 26.10 29.81 -19.62
CA TYR A 4 26.63 28.51 -20.05
C TYR A 4 28.17 28.30 -19.85
N LYS A 5 28.85 29.28 -19.30
CA LYS A 5 30.30 29.26 -19.07
C LYS A 5 30.78 28.60 -17.81
N GLU A 6 29.88 28.16 -16.94
CA GLU A 6 30.25 27.59 -15.63
C GLU A 6 30.07 26.05 -15.52
N ILE A 7 29.73 25.35 -16.61
CA ILE A 7 29.79 23.88 -16.66
C ILE A 7 31.18 23.48 -17.09
N PHE A 8 32.13 23.54 -16.18
CA PHE A 8 33.52 23.13 -16.41
C PHE A 8 33.64 21.61 -16.26
N GLY A 9 33.94 20.92 -17.36
CA GLY A 9 34.72 19.69 -17.32
C GLY A 9 34.00 18.36 -17.35
N THR A 10 32.68 18.27 -17.58
CA THR A 10 32.02 17.00 -17.89
C THR A 10 31.29 17.10 -19.22
N ASN A 11 31.55 16.12 -20.10
CA ASN A 11 30.77 15.98 -21.34
C ASN A 11 29.30 15.70 -20.93
N ILE A 12 28.35 16.46 -21.47
CA ILE A 12 26.92 16.11 -21.33
C ILE A 12 26.74 14.77 -22.02
N GLU A 13 26.21 13.80 -21.28
CA GLU A 13 25.92 12.48 -21.81
C GLU A 13 24.82 12.57 -22.88
N VAL A 14 25.01 11.89 -24.01
CA VAL A 14 24.03 11.85 -25.11
C VAL A 14 23.29 10.52 -25.03
N LEU A 15 22.01 10.58 -24.77
CA LEU A 15 21.13 9.41 -24.60
C LEU A 15 20.01 9.45 -25.65
N ALA A 16 19.55 8.29 -26.08
CA ALA A 16 18.40 8.15 -26.97
C ALA A 16 17.05 8.28 -26.22
N SER A 17 17.08 8.10 -24.90
CA SER A 17 15.91 8.23 -24.01
C SER A 17 16.36 8.80 -22.67
N ASP A 18 15.42 9.25 -21.87
CA ASP A 18 15.71 9.68 -20.50
C ASP A 18 16.22 8.49 -19.66
N PRO A 19 17.18 8.70 -18.73
CA PRO A 19 17.61 7.67 -17.79
C PRO A 19 16.42 7.13 -17.00
N ALA A 20 16.36 5.81 -16.81
CA ALA A 20 15.29 5.18 -16.01
C ALA A 20 15.34 5.61 -14.53
N ASN A 21 16.55 5.91 -14.01
CA ASN A 21 16.78 6.34 -12.64
C ASN A 21 17.75 7.54 -12.64
N PRO A 22 17.30 8.74 -13.04
CA PRO A 22 18.17 9.92 -13.02
C PRO A 22 18.49 10.32 -11.58
N VAL A 23 19.69 10.84 -11.35
CA VAL A 23 20.07 11.40 -10.04
C VAL A 23 19.93 12.92 -10.04
N THR A 24 19.51 13.50 -8.92
CA THR A 24 19.41 14.95 -8.75
C THR A 24 20.70 15.65 -9.14
N GLY A 25 20.60 16.65 -10.04
CA GLY A 25 21.73 17.37 -10.60
C GLY A 25 22.33 16.74 -11.85
N GLN A 26 21.90 15.54 -12.26
CA GLN A 26 22.31 14.94 -13.55
C GLN A 26 21.75 15.76 -14.71
N VAL A 27 22.59 15.97 -15.74
CA VAL A 27 22.21 16.67 -16.97
C VAL A 27 22.62 15.81 -18.18
N TRP A 28 21.71 15.69 -19.16
CA TRP A 28 21.95 14.91 -20.39
C TRP A 28 21.30 15.58 -21.60
N TYR A 29 21.77 15.22 -22.79
CA TYR A 29 21.10 15.55 -24.04
C TYR A 29 20.28 14.36 -24.51
N ASN A 30 18.97 14.52 -24.64
CA ASN A 30 18.09 13.51 -25.21
C ASN A 30 18.10 13.69 -26.73
N SER A 31 18.73 12.73 -27.44
CA SER A 31 18.92 12.79 -28.89
C SER A 31 17.65 12.47 -29.69
N THR A 32 16.64 11.86 -29.07
CA THR A 32 15.33 11.64 -29.71
C THR A 32 14.49 12.90 -29.66
N ASP A 33 14.44 13.57 -28.52
CA ASP A 33 13.69 14.82 -28.33
C ASP A 33 14.46 16.05 -28.82
N ASN A 34 15.76 15.94 -29.06
CA ASN A 34 16.69 17.00 -29.42
C ASN A 34 16.76 18.15 -28.40
N VAL A 35 16.74 17.81 -27.13
CA VAL A 35 16.75 18.78 -26.01
C VAL A 35 17.74 18.38 -24.93
N VAL A 36 18.23 19.39 -24.19
CA VAL A 36 18.98 19.16 -22.94
C VAL A 36 17.97 19.01 -21.82
N LYS A 37 18.15 18.00 -21.01
CA LYS A 37 17.33 17.72 -19.83
C LYS A 37 18.18 17.64 -18.58
N GLY A 38 17.58 17.88 -17.45
CA GLY A 38 18.23 17.73 -16.14
C GLY A 38 17.28 17.20 -15.10
N ALA A 39 17.83 16.56 -14.07
CA ALA A 39 17.10 16.08 -12.93
C ALA A 39 17.23 17.07 -11.76
N SER A 40 16.12 17.56 -11.24
CA SER A 40 16.02 18.33 -10.00
C SER A 40 15.28 17.54 -8.93
N ALA A 41 15.51 17.83 -7.65
CA ALA A 41 14.70 17.28 -6.57
C ALA A 41 13.33 17.97 -6.50
N THR A 42 12.29 17.21 -6.20
CA THR A 42 10.99 17.77 -5.79
C THR A 42 11.05 18.20 -4.32
N THR A 43 10.30 19.26 -3.96
CA THR A 43 10.20 19.72 -2.57
C THR A 43 9.10 19.02 -1.78
N ALA A 44 8.14 18.44 -2.47
CA ALA A 44 7.04 17.63 -1.93
C ALA A 44 6.82 16.41 -2.82
N GLY A 45 6.20 15.39 -2.29
CA GLY A 45 5.75 14.26 -3.08
C GLY A 45 4.56 14.62 -3.97
N ALA A 46 4.19 13.71 -4.88
CA ALA A 46 3.05 13.90 -5.78
C ALA A 46 2.39 12.58 -6.15
N TRP A 47 1.06 12.57 -6.24
CA TRP A 47 0.27 11.50 -6.82
C TRP A 47 -0.04 11.80 -8.28
N ALA A 48 0.11 10.81 -9.13
CA ALA A 48 -0.22 10.88 -10.56
C ALA A 48 -1.15 9.73 -10.93
N THR A 49 -2.14 10.00 -11.78
CA THR A 49 -3.04 8.97 -12.31
C THR A 49 -2.26 7.97 -13.15
N ALA A 50 -2.45 6.69 -12.88
CA ALA A 50 -1.89 5.57 -13.63
C ALA A 50 -2.99 4.76 -14.32
N THR A 51 -2.60 3.73 -15.08
CA THR A 51 -3.56 2.85 -15.77
C THR A 51 -4.43 2.11 -14.76
N SER A 52 -5.75 2.22 -14.90
CA SER A 52 -6.73 1.55 -14.06
C SER A 52 -6.63 0.02 -14.14
N ILE A 53 -7.02 -0.69 -13.06
CA ILE A 53 -7.24 -2.14 -13.11
C ILE A 53 -8.34 -2.48 -14.12
N ASN A 54 -8.29 -3.69 -14.70
CA ASN A 54 -9.25 -4.10 -15.74
C ASN A 54 -10.66 -4.28 -15.17
N THR A 55 -10.78 -4.85 -13.96
CA THR A 55 -12.07 -5.11 -13.30
C THR A 55 -12.27 -4.16 -12.12
N THR A 56 -13.34 -3.34 -12.16
CA THR A 56 -13.68 -2.41 -11.07
C THR A 56 -14.03 -3.16 -9.80
N ARG A 57 -13.23 -2.98 -8.75
CA ARG A 57 -13.45 -3.60 -7.45
C ARG A 57 -12.75 -2.80 -6.33
N GLY A 58 -13.33 -2.81 -5.15
CA GLY A 58 -12.74 -2.22 -3.94
C GLY A 58 -12.29 -3.30 -2.96
N ASN A 59 -11.62 -2.90 -1.88
CA ASN A 59 -11.15 -3.80 -0.83
C ASN A 59 -10.28 -4.95 -1.37
N VAL A 60 -9.43 -4.63 -2.32
CA VAL A 60 -8.48 -5.54 -2.96
C VAL A 60 -7.31 -5.78 -2.02
N ALA A 61 -6.69 -6.95 -2.08
CA ALA A 61 -5.38 -7.20 -1.46
C ALA A 61 -4.26 -7.11 -2.51
N THR A 62 -3.03 -6.89 -2.06
CA THR A 62 -1.88 -6.75 -2.95
C THR A 62 -0.64 -7.50 -2.45
N SER A 63 0.31 -7.71 -3.35
CA SER A 63 1.67 -8.13 -3.01
C SER A 63 2.46 -6.94 -2.45
N VAL A 64 2.24 -6.63 -1.18
CA VAL A 64 2.69 -5.39 -0.51
C VAL A 64 4.20 -5.13 -0.54
N GLN A 65 5.03 -6.16 -0.76
CA GLN A 65 6.48 -6.02 -0.88
C GLN A 65 6.98 -5.85 -2.32
N SER A 66 6.08 -5.83 -3.30
CA SER A 66 6.45 -5.59 -4.69
C SER A 66 6.77 -4.12 -4.94
N PRO A 67 7.74 -3.81 -5.84
CA PRO A 67 7.88 -2.46 -6.34
C PRO A 67 6.64 -2.02 -7.14
N VAL A 68 6.38 -0.72 -7.23
CA VAL A 68 5.20 -0.16 -7.94
C VAL A 68 5.09 -0.63 -9.39
N SER A 69 6.21 -0.89 -10.06
CA SER A 69 6.26 -1.39 -11.43
C SER A 69 5.95 -2.88 -11.59
N SER A 70 5.57 -3.59 -10.52
CA SER A 70 5.36 -5.04 -10.57
C SER A 70 4.50 -5.52 -9.39
N VAL A 71 3.24 -5.08 -9.31
CA VAL A 71 2.32 -5.39 -8.20
C VAL A 71 1.25 -6.37 -8.65
N LEU A 72 0.90 -7.32 -7.77
CA LEU A 72 -0.35 -8.09 -7.88
C LEU A 72 -1.46 -7.38 -7.12
N ALA A 73 -2.66 -7.38 -7.69
CA ALA A 73 -3.93 -7.03 -7.04
C ALA A 73 -4.88 -8.21 -7.16
N TYR A 74 -5.42 -8.69 -6.05
CA TYR A 74 -6.24 -9.90 -6.02
C TYR A 74 -7.41 -9.80 -5.04
N GLY A 75 -8.49 -10.54 -5.36
CA GLY A 75 -9.73 -10.49 -4.60
C GLY A 75 -10.41 -9.14 -4.67
N GLY A 76 -11.18 -8.82 -3.65
CA GLY A 76 -11.94 -7.58 -3.55
C GLY A 76 -13.44 -7.78 -3.71
N SER A 77 -14.16 -6.68 -3.88
CA SER A 77 -15.61 -6.70 -4.09
C SER A 77 -15.99 -5.78 -5.25
N ASN A 78 -16.86 -6.26 -6.12
CA ASN A 78 -17.38 -5.47 -7.24
C ASN A 78 -18.36 -4.37 -6.75
N PRO A 79 -18.80 -3.43 -7.63
CA PRO A 79 -19.74 -2.38 -7.25
C PRO A 79 -21.09 -2.89 -6.71
N GLY A 80 -21.43 -4.15 -6.95
CA GLY A 80 -22.63 -4.81 -6.41
C GLY A 80 -22.42 -5.40 -5.00
N GLY A 81 -21.22 -5.30 -4.43
CA GLY A 81 -20.85 -5.87 -3.13
C GLY A 81 -20.60 -7.38 -3.17
N VAL A 82 -20.50 -7.98 -4.35
CA VAL A 82 -20.12 -9.39 -4.51
C VAL A 82 -18.61 -9.51 -4.43
N VAL A 83 -18.14 -10.45 -3.63
CA VAL A 83 -16.70 -10.73 -3.51
C VAL A 83 -16.18 -11.46 -4.75
N GLU A 84 -14.99 -11.12 -5.15
CA GLU A 84 -14.37 -11.57 -6.39
C GLU A 84 -13.05 -12.29 -6.10
N GLY A 85 -12.60 -13.13 -7.06
CA GLY A 85 -11.34 -13.86 -6.96
C GLY A 85 -10.26 -13.39 -7.91
N GLU A 86 -10.60 -12.45 -8.83
CA GLU A 86 -9.69 -12.01 -9.88
C GLU A 86 -8.33 -11.58 -9.35
N THR A 87 -7.30 -11.99 -10.08
CA THR A 87 -5.91 -11.60 -9.85
C THR A 87 -5.37 -10.89 -11.08
N GLU A 88 -4.91 -9.67 -10.91
CA GLU A 88 -4.28 -8.88 -11.96
C GLU A 88 -2.86 -8.49 -11.57
N GLN A 89 -1.96 -8.46 -12.55
CA GLN A 89 -0.58 -8.00 -12.38
C GLN A 89 -0.33 -6.71 -13.15
N TYR A 90 0.24 -5.74 -12.47
CA TYR A 90 0.76 -4.51 -13.05
C TYR A 90 2.22 -4.69 -13.47
N ASN A 91 2.59 -4.16 -14.64
CA ASN A 91 3.97 -4.20 -15.15
C ASN A 91 4.62 -2.80 -15.22
N GLY A 92 4.04 -1.82 -14.55
CA GLY A 92 4.45 -0.41 -14.63
C GLY A 92 3.72 0.39 -15.71
N THR A 93 2.90 -0.25 -16.56
CA THR A 93 2.21 0.40 -17.67
C THR A 93 0.79 -0.15 -17.87
N THR A 94 0.62 -1.46 -17.80
CA THR A 94 -0.64 -2.16 -18.07
C THR A 94 -0.92 -3.23 -17.04
N TRP A 95 -2.20 -3.59 -16.88
CA TRP A 95 -2.66 -4.70 -16.06
C TRP A 95 -2.93 -5.93 -16.94
N THR A 96 -2.54 -7.08 -16.44
CA THR A 96 -2.75 -8.39 -17.08
C THR A 96 -3.44 -9.32 -16.11
N GLU A 97 -4.52 -9.95 -16.54
CA GLU A 97 -5.25 -10.95 -15.76
C GLU A 97 -4.44 -12.25 -15.66
N LEU A 98 -4.43 -12.83 -14.47
CA LEU A 98 -3.74 -14.07 -14.12
C LEU A 98 -4.75 -15.09 -13.57
N ALA A 99 -4.23 -16.19 -12.97
CA ALA A 99 -5.09 -17.19 -12.33
C ALA A 99 -5.68 -16.62 -11.03
N ASP A 100 -6.97 -16.81 -10.84
CA ASP A 100 -7.76 -16.31 -9.72
C ASP A 100 -7.50 -17.06 -8.42
N LEU A 101 -7.83 -16.40 -7.29
CA LEU A 101 -7.95 -17.07 -5.99
C LEU A 101 -8.91 -18.26 -6.10
N ASN A 102 -8.59 -19.36 -5.44
CA ASN A 102 -9.50 -20.51 -5.36
C ASN A 102 -10.77 -20.19 -4.55
N THR A 103 -10.67 -19.27 -3.61
CA THR A 103 -11.80 -18.79 -2.80
C THR A 103 -11.94 -17.28 -2.96
N ALA A 104 -12.98 -16.83 -3.67
CA ALA A 104 -13.31 -15.42 -3.85
C ALA A 104 -13.56 -14.74 -2.49
N ARG A 105 -12.90 -13.60 -2.25
CA ARG A 105 -13.03 -12.85 -0.99
C ARG A 105 -12.53 -11.42 -1.11
N GLY A 106 -13.12 -10.53 -0.31
CA GLY A 106 -12.69 -9.14 -0.19
C GLY A 106 -12.14 -8.84 1.19
N VAL A 107 -11.59 -7.62 1.36
CA VAL A 107 -11.08 -7.11 2.65
C VAL A 107 -10.04 -8.06 3.29
N SER A 108 -9.32 -8.81 2.47
CA SER A 108 -8.23 -9.70 2.89
C SER A 108 -6.92 -8.92 3.03
N SER A 109 -5.97 -9.46 3.79
CA SER A 109 -4.64 -8.90 3.90
C SER A 109 -3.70 -9.54 2.89
N GLY A 110 -2.91 -8.71 2.23
CA GLY A 110 -1.90 -9.14 1.29
C GLY A 110 -0.53 -9.34 1.93
N GLY A 111 0.38 -10.01 1.23
CA GLY A 111 1.76 -10.20 1.65
C GLY A 111 2.66 -10.62 0.49
N GLY A 112 3.98 -10.49 0.67
CA GLY A 112 4.96 -10.97 -0.30
C GLY A 112 5.08 -10.14 -1.57
N THR A 113 5.58 -10.77 -2.63
CA THR A 113 5.91 -10.15 -3.92
C THR A 113 5.01 -10.65 -5.05
N ASN A 114 5.11 -10.03 -6.23
CA ASN A 114 4.37 -10.44 -7.44
C ASN A 114 4.63 -11.88 -7.91
N THR A 115 5.72 -12.50 -7.49
CA THR A 115 6.04 -13.91 -7.82
C THR A 115 5.79 -14.87 -6.66
N ALA A 116 5.55 -14.34 -5.45
CA ALA A 116 5.40 -15.13 -4.23
C ALA A 116 4.58 -14.32 -3.20
N ALA A 117 3.25 -14.38 -3.30
CA ALA A 117 2.34 -13.61 -2.47
C ALA A 117 1.53 -14.49 -1.50
N LEU A 118 0.93 -13.86 -0.49
CA LEU A 118 -0.10 -14.44 0.38
C LEU A 118 -1.37 -13.61 0.29
N CYS A 119 -2.51 -14.29 0.23
CA CYS A 119 -3.82 -13.74 0.52
C CYS A 119 -4.33 -14.36 1.81
N THR A 120 -4.52 -13.53 2.83
CA THR A 120 -4.73 -14.02 4.21
C THR A 120 -6.08 -13.53 4.74
N GLY A 121 -6.90 -14.48 5.24
CA GLY A 121 -8.22 -14.20 5.77
C GLY A 121 -9.12 -13.51 4.77
N GLY A 122 -10.05 -12.67 5.24
CA GLY A 122 -10.94 -11.88 4.41
C GLY A 122 -12.42 -12.10 4.72
N TYR A 123 -13.26 -11.47 3.92
CA TYR A 123 -14.72 -11.54 3.98
C TYR A 123 -15.27 -12.28 2.76
N LEU A 124 -16.09 -13.30 3.00
CA LEU A 124 -16.69 -14.13 1.95
C LEU A 124 -18.08 -13.65 1.48
N GLY A 125 -18.56 -12.51 2.03
CA GLY A 125 -19.99 -12.24 2.04
C GLY A 125 -20.64 -13.00 3.22
N PRO A 126 -21.98 -13.03 3.33
CA PRO A 126 -22.60 -13.90 4.33
C PRO A 126 -22.18 -15.37 4.16
N PRO A 127 -21.62 -16.10 5.18
CA PRO A 127 -21.81 -15.81 6.59
C PRO A 127 -20.73 -14.94 7.26
N GLY A 128 -19.67 -14.46 6.57
CA GLY A 128 -18.76 -13.52 7.24
C GLY A 128 -17.27 -13.75 6.99
N SER A 129 -16.48 -13.63 8.05
CA SER A 129 -15.03 -13.75 8.01
C SER A 129 -14.54 -15.18 7.76
N THR A 130 -13.38 -15.27 7.09
CA THR A 130 -12.68 -16.55 6.86
C THR A 130 -11.26 -16.49 7.42
N GLY A 131 -10.73 -17.70 7.78
CA GLY A 131 -9.32 -17.90 8.10
C GLY A 131 -8.48 -18.39 6.93
N VAL A 132 -9.11 -18.68 5.79
CA VAL A 132 -8.44 -19.27 4.62
C VAL A 132 -7.24 -18.41 4.18
N VAL A 133 -6.13 -19.09 3.92
CA VAL A 133 -4.90 -18.49 3.41
C VAL A 133 -4.50 -19.18 2.11
N GLU A 134 -4.25 -18.38 1.08
CA GLU A 134 -3.72 -18.87 -0.18
C GLU A 134 -2.36 -18.27 -0.49
N SER A 135 -1.45 -19.09 -1.03
CA SER A 135 -0.11 -18.70 -1.45
C SER A 135 0.02 -18.75 -2.97
N TRP A 136 0.54 -17.67 -3.54
CA TRP A 136 0.86 -17.52 -4.95
C TRP A 136 2.29 -17.97 -5.24
N ASN A 137 2.48 -18.77 -6.29
CA ASN A 137 3.79 -19.30 -6.70
C ASN A 137 4.34 -18.70 -7.99
N GLY A 138 3.75 -17.60 -8.47
CA GLY A 138 4.07 -16.97 -9.75
C GLY A 138 3.16 -17.39 -10.90
N SER A 139 2.30 -18.41 -10.73
CA SER A 139 1.40 -18.92 -11.78
C SER A 139 0.02 -19.37 -11.29
N SER A 140 -0.10 -19.76 -10.02
CA SER A 140 -1.37 -20.25 -9.44
C SER A 140 -1.41 -20.02 -7.93
N TRP A 141 -2.63 -19.96 -7.39
CA TRP A 141 -2.89 -19.93 -5.96
C TRP A 141 -3.07 -21.36 -5.43
N ALA A 142 -2.57 -21.60 -4.24
CA ALA A 142 -2.74 -22.84 -3.51
C ALA A 142 -3.08 -22.53 -2.05
N GLU A 143 -4.08 -23.24 -1.50
CA GLU A 143 -4.43 -23.14 -0.09
C GLU A 143 -3.29 -23.70 0.78
N VAL A 144 -2.98 -22.96 1.85
CA VAL A 144 -2.00 -23.32 2.87
C VAL A 144 -2.69 -23.34 4.24
N ALA A 145 -1.95 -23.45 5.35
CA ALA A 145 -2.57 -23.49 6.68
C ALA A 145 -3.31 -22.17 6.98
N ASP A 146 -4.54 -22.29 7.48
CA ASP A 146 -5.42 -21.20 7.84
C ASP A 146 -4.94 -20.43 9.08
N LEU A 147 -5.40 -19.18 9.21
CA LEU A 147 -5.31 -18.41 10.46
C LEU A 147 -5.99 -19.18 11.60
N ASN A 148 -5.43 -19.09 12.80
CA ASN A 148 -6.07 -19.64 14.00
C ASN A 148 -7.41 -18.94 14.32
N THR A 149 -7.53 -17.65 13.98
CA THR A 149 -8.74 -16.86 14.14
C THR A 149 -9.18 -16.27 12.81
N ALA A 150 -10.35 -16.70 12.30
CA ALA A 150 -10.94 -16.15 11.07
C ALA A 150 -11.24 -14.66 11.22
N ARG A 151 -10.73 -13.82 10.29
CA ARG A 151 -10.89 -12.37 10.34
C ARG A 151 -10.65 -11.69 9.00
N TYR A 152 -11.15 -10.47 8.87
CA TYR A 152 -10.97 -9.57 7.74
C TYR A 152 -10.61 -8.17 8.21
N ALA A 153 -10.28 -7.27 7.29
CA ALA A 153 -9.89 -5.89 7.59
C ALA A 153 -8.80 -5.80 8.69
N SER A 154 -7.88 -6.77 8.72
CA SER A 154 -6.74 -6.69 9.62
C SER A 154 -5.74 -5.65 9.12
N GLY A 155 -5.07 -4.99 10.03
CA GLY A 155 -3.82 -4.31 9.75
C GLY A 155 -2.76 -5.38 9.59
N GLY A 156 -2.06 -5.38 8.47
CA GLY A 156 -1.06 -6.39 8.28
C GLY A 156 -1.03 -6.94 6.87
N GLY A 157 -0.32 -8.06 6.73
CA GLY A 157 0.30 -8.42 5.50
C GLY A 157 1.72 -7.91 5.47
N VAL A 158 2.35 -7.78 6.66
CA VAL A 158 3.75 -7.35 6.77
C VAL A 158 4.67 -8.54 6.61
N GLY A 159 5.52 -8.50 5.60
CA GLY A 159 6.49 -9.56 5.34
C GLY A 159 6.23 -10.35 4.05
N SER A 160 6.98 -11.46 3.90
CA SER A 160 6.99 -12.30 2.71
C SER A 160 5.88 -13.36 2.73
N ASN A 161 5.79 -14.15 1.66
CA ASN A 161 4.90 -15.32 1.61
C ASN A 161 5.34 -16.48 2.52
N THR A 162 6.55 -16.47 3.07
CA THR A 162 7.06 -17.48 4.00
C THR A 162 7.29 -16.97 5.41
N ALA A 163 7.13 -15.66 5.63
CA ALA A 163 7.36 -15.00 6.91
C ALA A 163 6.50 -13.72 6.97
N ASN A 164 5.29 -13.81 7.52
CA ASN A 164 4.28 -12.76 7.50
C ASN A 164 3.69 -12.51 8.89
N LEU A 165 3.12 -11.33 9.08
CA LEU A 165 2.44 -10.93 10.31
C LEU A 165 1.10 -10.31 9.97
N ILE A 166 0.06 -10.71 10.69
CA ILE A 166 -1.29 -10.16 10.63
C ILE A 166 -1.68 -9.65 12.02
N ALA A 167 -2.16 -8.43 12.12
CA ALA A 167 -2.52 -7.78 13.38
C ALA A 167 -3.93 -7.21 13.38
N GLY A 168 -4.67 -7.40 14.46
CA GLY A 168 -6.03 -6.88 14.63
C GLY A 168 -7.04 -7.48 13.65
N GLY A 169 -8.01 -6.66 13.23
CA GLY A 169 -9.07 -7.02 12.28
C GLY A 169 -10.43 -7.25 12.91
N LEU A 170 -11.37 -7.70 12.11
CA LEU A 170 -12.75 -8.01 12.48
C LEU A 170 -13.08 -9.47 12.26
N SER A 171 -13.89 -10.08 13.14
CA SER A 171 -14.59 -11.32 12.86
C SER A 171 -16.11 -11.12 12.88
N THR A 172 -16.83 -11.94 12.11
CA THR A 172 -18.31 -11.97 12.09
C THR A 172 -18.80 -13.37 11.74
N PRO A 173 -19.95 -13.85 12.26
CA PRO A 173 -20.58 -13.48 13.53
C PRO A 173 -19.97 -14.17 14.74
N PRO A 174 -19.93 -13.61 15.94
CA PRO A 174 -20.34 -12.22 16.25
C PRO A 174 -19.29 -11.21 15.77
N THR A 175 -19.66 -9.93 15.68
CA THR A 175 -18.70 -8.87 15.35
C THR A 175 -17.77 -8.62 16.53
N ILE A 176 -16.50 -8.89 16.35
CA ILE A 176 -15.42 -8.67 17.32
C ILE A 176 -14.30 -7.90 16.65
N VAL A 177 -13.83 -6.83 17.29
CA VAL A 177 -12.59 -6.13 16.91
C VAL A 177 -11.44 -6.74 17.68
N HIS A 178 -10.45 -7.25 16.96
CA HIS A 178 -9.34 -8.01 17.52
C HIS A 178 -8.13 -7.12 17.88
N ALA A 179 -7.41 -7.50 18.94
CA ALA A 179 -6.04 -7.08 19.21
C ALA A 179 -5.02 -8.16 18.83
N GLN A 180 -5.48 -9.38 18.60
CA GLN A 180 -4.67 -10.57 18.35
C GLN A 180 -3.76 -10.38 17.13
N VAL A 181 -2.55 -10.92 17.28
CA VAL A 181 -1.52 -10.91 16.24
C VAL A 181 -1.06 -12.33 15.97
N GLU A 182 -1.02 -12.71 14.71
CA GLU A 182 -0.51 -14.00 14.28
C GLU A 182 0.68 -13.86 13.34
N GLN A 183 1.68 -14.70 13.54
CA GLN A 183 2.86 -14.80 12.69
C GLN A 183 2.86 -16.10 11.89
N TRP A 184 3.19 -15.97 10.61
CA TRP A 184 3.40 -17.05 9.65
C TRP A 184 4.88 -17.39 9.51
N ASN A 185 5.23 -18.66 9.61
CA ASN A 185 6.61 -19.15 9.46
C ASN A 185 6.86 -19.93 8.15
N GLY A 186 5.94 -19.85 7.20
CA GLY A 186 5.97 -20.61 5.95
C GLY A 186 5.22 -21.95 6.01
N THR A 187 4.75 -22.37 7.20
CA THR A 187 4.08 -23.67 7.41
C THR A 187 2.86 -23.56 8.30
N SER A 188 2.91 -22.72 9.34
CA SER A 188 1.84 -22.58 10.34
C SER A 188 1.77 -21.15 10.87
N TRP A 189 0.59 -20.78 11.38
CA TRP A 189 0.34 -19.53 12.10
C TRP A 189 0.52 -19.76 13.60
N THR A 190 1.12 -18.79 14.26
CA THR A 190 1.33 -18.78 15.72
C THR A 190 0.89 -17.44 16.28
N GLU A 191 0.04 -17.45 17.31
CA GLU A 191 -0.32 -16.26 18.05
C GLU A 191 0.90 -15.73 18.83
N VAL A 192 1.11 -14.42 18.76
CA VAL A 192 2.20 -13.71 19.43
C VAL A 192 1.62 -12.58 20.29
N GLY A 193 2.46 -11.65 20.78
CA GLY A 193 1.98 -10.56 21.64
C GLY A 193 0.95 -9.70 20.93
N ASP A 194 -0.19 -9.46 21.58
CA ASP A 194 -1.30 -8.66 21.08
C ASP A 194 -0.95 -7.17 20.97
N LEU A 195 -1.63 -6.46 20.07
CA LEU A 195 -1.68 -4.99 20.07
C LEU A 195 -2.14 -4.46 21.42
N ASN A 196 -1.63 -3.32 21.86
CA ASN A 196 -2.10 -2.66 23.07
C ASN A 196 -3.55 -2.18 22.94
N SER A 197 -3.99 -1.91 21.70
CA SER A 197 -5.36 -1.48 21.41
C SER A 197 -5.95 -2.28 20.24
N SER A 198 -7.10 -2.95 20.47
CA SER A 198 -7.82 -3.66 19.41
C SER A 198 -8.27 -2.70 18.31
N ARG A 199 -8.06 -3.08 17.04
CA ARG A 199 -8.36 -2.23 15.88
C ARG A 199 -8.60 -3.04 14.60
N TYR A 200 -9.27 -2.39 13.65
CA TYR A 200 -9.51 -2.95 12.30
C TYR A 200 -9.28 -1.89 11.23
N ALA A 201 -9.12 -2.30 9.98
CA ALA A 201 -8.93 -1.44 8.82
C ALA A 201 -7.85 -0.37 9.05
N SER A 202 -6.73 -0.78 9.63
CA SER A 202 -5.55 0.02 9.91
C SER A 202 -4.51 -0.13 8.81
N GLY A 203 -3.67 0.89 8.63
CA GLY A 203 -2.48 0.79 7.81
C GLY A 203 -1.42 -0.08 8.49
N ALA A 204 -0.68 -0.87 7.70
CA ALA A 204 0.41 -1.70 8.17
C ALA A 204 1.60 -1.65 7.23
N ALA A 205 2.79 -1.46 7.77
CA ALA A 205 4.03 -1.49 7.00
C ALA A 205 5.16 -2.15 7.79
N GLY A 206 6.22 -2.54 7.10
CA GLY A 206 7.40 -3.15 7.72
C GLY A 206 8.17 -4.02 6.75
N GLU A 207 9.43 -4.22 7.07
CA GLU A 207 10.35 -5.03 6.26
C GLU A 207 10.16 -6.53 6.49
N SER A 208 9.67 -6.91 7.67
CA SER A 208 9.54 -8.31 8.07
C SER A 208 8.50 -8.48 9.19
N TYR A 209 8.10 -9.72 9.42
CA TYR A 209 7.21 -10.11 10.51
C TYR A 209 7.77 -9.82 11.93
N THR A 210 9.04 -9.42 12.05
CA THR A 210 9.67 -9.03 13.32
C THR A 210 9.88 -7.52 13.47
N SER A 211 9.50 -6.73 12.45
CA SER A 211 9.65 -5.28 12.42
C SER A 211 8.46 -4.68 11.67
N ALA A 212 7.43 -4.28 12.38
CA ALA A 212 6.19 -3.78 11.82
C ALA A 212 5.72 -2.48 12.50
N ILE A 213 4.95 -1.70 11.78
CA ILE A 213 4.20 -0.53 12.27
C ILE A 213 2.74 -0.71 11.88
N ILE A 214 1.84 -0.48 12.83
CA ILE A 214 0.38 -0.45 12.61
C ILE A 214 -0.12 0.94 12.97
N ALA A 215 -0.74 1.61 12.01
CA ALA A 215 -1.13 3.00 12.14
C ALA A 215 -2.65 3.18 12.01
N ALA A 216 -3.23 3.97 12.89
CA ALA A 216 -4.64 4.37 12.85
C ALA A 216 -5.62 3.17 12.88
N GLY A 217 -6.73 3.25 12.15
CA GLY A 217 -7.75 2.20 12.06
C GLY A 217 -8.99 2.50 12.89
N GLY A 218 -9.95 1.57 12.92
CA GLY A 218 -11.17 1.67 13.70
C GLY A 218 -11.06 0.91 15.02
N ASN A 219 -11.63 1.46 16.09
CA ASN A 219 -11.71 0.84 17.41
C ASN A 219 -13.00 0.01 17.58
N PRO A 220 -13.21 -0.67 18.73
CA PRO A 220 -14.46 -1.40 19.01
C PRO A 220 -15.72 -0.54 19.03
N GLY A 221 -15.60 0.77 19.14
CA GLY A 221 -16.71 1.71 19.03
C GLY A 221 -17.02 2.10 17.58
N PHE A 222 -16.35 1.52 16.60
CA PHE A 222 -16.47 1.82 15.17
C PHE A 222 -16.15 3.28 14.83
N THR A 223 -15.22 3.88 15.57
CA THR A 223 -14.68 5.21 15.31
C THR A 223 -13.22 5.12 14.92
N GLY A 224 -12.76 6.01 14.04
CA GLY A 224 -11.34 6.11 13.67
C GLY A 224 -10.49 6.55 14.86
N ILE A 225 -9.29 5.97 14.97
CA ILE A 225 -8.27 6.32 15.96
C ILE A 225 -7.01 6.80 15.27
N ALA A 226 -6.16 7.54 16.01
CA ALA A 226 -4.89 8.04 15.52
C ALA A 226 -3.70 7.22 16.02
N ASN A 227 -3.90 6.32 16.99
CA ASN A 227 -2.84 5.59 17.67
C ASN A 227 -1.98 4.77 16.72
N VAL A 228 -0.68 4.78 16.96
CA VAL A 228 0.31 4.02 16.18
C VAL A 228 1.11 3.13 17.12
N GLU A 229 1.30 1.87 16.71
CA GLU A 229 2.10 0.91 17.47
C GLU A 229 3.19 0.29 16.59
N THR A 230 4.37 0.07 17.14
CA THR A 230 5.48 -0.62 16.48
C THR A 230 5.78 -1.94 17.15
N TRP A 231 6.13 -2.95 16.35
CA TRP A 231 6.50 -4.30 16.75
C TRP A 231 8.01 -4.52 16.62
N ASN A 232 8.65 -5.01 17.66
CA ASN A 232 10.10 -5.29 17.67
C ASN A 232 10.44 -6.81 17.60
N GLY A 233 9.47 -7.65 17.24
CA GLY A 233 9.60 -9.10 17.24
C GLY A 233 9.17 -9.77 18.55
N THR A 234 8.90 -8.97 19.61
CA THR A 234 8.56 -9.51 20.94
C THR A 234 7.40 -8.76 21.59
N SER A 235 7.31 -7.44 21.43
CA SER A 235 6.30 -6.59 22.04
C SER A 235 5.91 -5.41 21.16
N TRP A 236 4.69 -4.92 21.36
CA TRP A 236 4.19 -3.69 20.76
C TRP A 236 4.48 -2.50 21.66
N THR A 237 4.85 -1.39 21.07
CA THR A 237 5.11 -0.11 21.72
C THR A 237 4.35 0.99 21.00
N GLU A 238 3.57 1.78 21.74
CA GLU A 238 2.90 2.97 21.20
C GLU A 238 3.93 4.07 20.94
N ILE A 239 3.79 4.72 19.78
CA ILE A 239 4.65 5.81 19.34
C ILE A 239 3.77 7.03 18.98
N ALA A 240 4.36 8.06 18.34
CA ALA A 240 3.59 9.25 17.96
C ALA A 240 2.42 8.92 17.03
N ASP A 241 1.26 9.46 17.35
CA ASP A 241 0.01 9.32 16.60
C ASP A 241 0.11 9.95 15.21
N VAL A 242 -0.70 9.44 14.26
CA VAL A 242 -0.95 10.12 12.99
C VAL A 242 -1.67 11.45 13.23
N ASN A 243 -1.51 12.43 12.34
CA ASN A 243 -2.12 13.74 12.53
C ASN A 243 -3.66 13.68 12.42
N THR A 244 -4.20 12.78 11.61
CA THR A 244 -5.64 12.65 11.40
C THR A 244 -6.12 11.22 11.66
N ALA A 245 -6.98 11.05 12.68
CA ALA A 245 -7.64 9.78 12.99
C ALA A 245 -8.51 9.32 11.83
N ARG A 246 -8.30 8.09 11.34
CA ARG A 246 -9.04 7.56 10.19
C ARG A 246 -9.01 6.02 10.14
N THR A 247 -9.93 5.45 9.40
CA THR A 247 -10.06 4.02 9.17
C THR A 247 -10.08 3.72 7.68
N GLY A 248 -9.76 2.49 7.27
CA GLY A 248 -9.75 2.12 5.86
C GLY A 248 -8.64 2.78 5.05
N LEU A 249 -7.57 3.20 5.72
CA LEU A 249 -6.39 3.79 5.11
C LEU A 249 -5.43 2.69 4.63
N GLU A 250 -4.58 3.06 3.71
CA GLU A 250 -3.55 2.20 3.16
C GLU A 250 -2.15 2.67 3.57
N SER A 251 -1.18 1.77 3.47
CA SER A 251 0.18 2.06 3.92
C SER A 251 1.23 1.22 3.20
N GLY A 252 2.44 1.74 3.16
CA GLY A 252 3.61 1.01 2.66
C GLY A 252 4.89 1.56 3.27
N GLY A 253 5.99 0.84 3.10
CA GLY A 253 7.29 1.24 3.61
C GLY A 253 7.83 0.33 4.68
N THR A 254 8.71 0.88 5.52
CA THR A 254 9.36 0.21 6.63
C THR A 254 8.84 0.72 7.97
N GLN A 255 9.20 0.07 9.07
CA GLN A 255 8.85 0.53 10.42
C GLN A 255 9.32 1.98 10.71
N THR A 256 10.41 2.42 10.10
CA THR A 256 11.02 3.73 10.34
C THR A 256 10.78 4.74 9.21
N SER A 257 10.17 4.30 8.11
CA SER A 257 9.87 5.13 6.93
C SER A 257 8.59 4.62 6.27
N THR A 258 7.45 5.11 6.73
CA THR A 258 6.11 4.66 6.33
C THR A 258 5.35 5.80 5.66
N ILE A 259 4.64 5.49 4.58
CA ILE A 259 3.60 6.34 4.02
C ILE A 259 2.24 5.74 4.37
N ILE A 260 1.28 6.59 4.74
CA ILE A 260 -0.14 6.24 4.84
C ILE A 260 -0.95 7.21 3.97
N PHE A 261 -2.01 6.72 3.35
CA PHE A 261 -2.83 7.54 2.46
C PHE A 261 -4.29 7.07 2.40
N GLY A 262 -5.18 7.98 2.03
CA GLY A 262 -6.60 7.70 1.91
C GLY A 262 -7.28 7.41 3.25
N GLY A 263 -8.38 6.70 3.19
CA GLY A 263 -9.19 6.30 4.33
C GLY A 263 -10.44 7.15 4.52
N SER A 264 -11.12 6.90 5.63
CA SER A 264 -12.31 7.63 6.07
C SER A 264 -12.08 8.27 7.42
N VAL A 265 -12.33 9.57 7.53
CA VAL A 265 -12.31 10.30 8.80
C VAL A 265 -13.70 10.28 9.44
N PRO A 266 -13.80 10.27 10.79
CA PRO A 266 -15.07 10.40 11.47
C PRO A 266 -15.83 11.66 11.04
N GLY A 267 -17.07 11.54 10.66
CA GLY A 267 -17.93 12.65 10.26
C GLY A 267 -19.35 12.48 10.77
N THR A 268 -20.17 13.53 10.73
CA THR A 268 -21.58 13.48 11.08
C THR A 268 -22.40 14.03 9.93
N PRO A 269 -23.35 13.25 9.37
CA PRO A 269 -23.83 11.95 9.86
C PRO A 269 -22.95 10.76 9.49
N ASP A 270 -22.13 10.84 8.43
CA ASP A 270 -21.37 9.72 7.88
C ASP A 270 -19.86 10.01 7.84
N PRO A 271 -18.99 8.97 7.87
CA PRO A 271 -17.57 9.12 7.64
C PRO A 271 -17.30 9.76 6.26
N VAL A 272 -16.32 10.66 6.20
CA VAL A 272 -15.93 11.37 4.98
C VAL A 272 -14.67 10.72 4.42
N LYS A 273 -14.70 10.36 3.14
CA LYS A 273 -13.50 9.87 2.44
C LYS A 273 -12.44 10.97 2.36
N THR A 274 -11.20 10.61 2.56
CA THR A 274 -10.07 11.55 2.49
C THR A 274 -9.01 11.08 1.48
N GLY A 275 -8.28 12.04 0.90
CA GLY A 275 -7.06 11.79 0.15
C GLY A 275 -5.80 11.94 0.99
N ALA A 276 -5.94 12.31 2.26
CA ALA A 276 -4.82 12.70 3.11
C ALA A 276 -3.66 11.70 3.07
N THR A 277 -2.47 12.23 2.84
CA THR A 277 -1.22 11.48 2.81
C THR A 277 -0.31 11.96 3.93
N GLU A 278 0.17 11.03 4.76
CA GLU A 278 1.12 11.34 5.83
C GLU A 278 2.35 10.42 5.72
N ILE A 279 3.52 10.96 6.03
CA ILE A 279 4.80 10.25 5.98
C ILE A 279 5.42 10.23 7.38
N TRP A 280 5.78 9.02 7.82
CA TRP A 280 6.56 8.75 9.02
C TRP A 280 8.05 8.74 8.71
N ASN A 281 8.84 9.49 9.47
CA ASN A 281 10.29 9.60 9.30
C ASN A 281 11.10 8.87 10.40
N GLY A 282 10.43 8.02 11.19
CA GLY A 282 11.02 7.34 12.36
C GLY A 282 10.83 8.12 13.68
N THR A 283 10.30 9.35 13.64
CA THR A 283 10.15 10.21 14.82
C THR A 283 8.80 10.95 14.85
N SER A 284 8.33 11.40 13.70
CA SER A 284 7.10 12.19 13.55
C SER A 284 6.39 11.93 12.24
N TRP A 285 5.08 12.15 12.22
CA TRP A 285 4.25 12.17 11.02
C TRP A 285 4.21 13.57 10.42
N THR A 286 4.30 13.66 9.11
CA THR A 286 4.23 14.92 8.35
C THR A 286 3.23 14.75 7.21
N GLU A 287 2.32 15.69 7.05
CA GLU A 287 1.41 15.74 5.90
C GLU A 287 2.20 16.05 4.62
N ASP A 288 1.81 15.39 3.53
CA ASP A 288 2.34 15.62 2.19
C ASP A 288 1.16 15.74 1.20
N THR A 289 1.42 15.75 -0.10
CA THR A 289 0.39 15.92 -1.13
C THR A 289 -0.64 14.78 -1.12
N ASP A 290 -1.91 15.13 -1.06
CA ASP A 290 -3.02 14.20 -1.03
C ASP A 290 -3.22 13.43 -2.35
N LEU A 291 -3.86 12.26 -2.28
CA LEU A 291 -4.42 11.55 -3.42
C LEU A 291 -5.30 12.51 -4.24
N ASN A 292 -5.22 12.42 -5.57
CA ASN A 292 -6.10 13.20 -6.46
C ASN A 292 -7.58 12.86 -6.26
N THR A 293 -7.88 11.62 -5.83
CA THR A 293 -9.23 11.17 -5.55
C THR A 293 -9.31 10.59 -4.14
N ALA A 294 -10.07 11.27 -3.25
CA ALA A 294 -10.34 10.80 -1.90
C ALA A 294 -11.05 9.45 -1.92
N ARG A 295 -10.50 8.45 -1.19
CA ARG A 295 -11.00 7.07 -1.18
C ARG A 295 -10.59 6.31 0.08
N ASP A 296 -11.32 5.26 0.42
CA ASP A 296 -10.91 4.24 1.38
C ASP A 296 -10.88 2.85 0.76
N GLY A 297 -10.33 1.87 1.47
CA GLY A 297 -10.24 0.49 1.00
C GLY A 297 -9.53 0.35 -0.34
N ALA A 298 -8.61 1.28 -0.67
CA ALA A 298 -7.65 1.09 -1.74
C ALA A 298 -6.66 -0.01 -1.33
N ALA A 299 -5.85 -0.49 -2.26
CA ALA A 299 -4.80 -1.44 -1.95
C ALA A 299 -3.42 -0.82 -2.18
N PRO A 300 -2.48 -1.01 -1.26
CA PRO A 300 -1.15 -0.40 -1.33
C PRO A 300 -0.17 -1.26 -2.12
N GLY A 301 0.85 -0.61 -2.67
CA GLY A 301 2.06 -1.25 -3.19
C GLY A 301 3.24 -0.29 -3.07
N GLY A 302 4.44 -0.76 -3.39
CA GLY A 302 5.68 0.01 -3.30
C GLY A 302 6.71 -0.59 -2.34
N GLY A 303 6.33 -1.64 -1.63
CA GLY A 303 7.24 -2.37 -0.73
C GLY A 303 7.92 -1.46 0.28
N VAL A 304 9.18 -1.76 0.58
CA VAL A 304 9.99 -1.00 1.54
C VAL A 304 10.40 0.40 1.06
N THR A 305 10.17 0.72 -0.21
CA THR A 305 10.47 2.03 -0.79
C THR A 305 9.24 2.94 -0.91
N ALA A 306 8.12 2.59 -0.27
CA ALA A 306 6.84 3.26 -0.46
C ALA A 306 6.84 4.76 -0.16
N THR A 307 7.70 5.26 0.73
CA THR A 307 7.84 6.70 0.97
C THR A 307 8.44 7.46 -0.22
N SER A 308 9.18 6.79 -1.09
CA SER A 308 9.71 7.36 -2.33
C SER A 308 8.91 6.95 -3.58
N SER A 309 8.22 5.81 -3.53
CA SER A 309 7.45 5.29 -4.67
C SER A 309 6.37 4.31 -4.18
N ALA A 310 5.12 4.71 -4.19
CA ALA A 310 3.97 3.91 -3.78
C ALA A 310 2.88 3.91 -4.86
N ILE A 311 1.91 3.02 -4.72
CA ILE A 311 0.76 2.94 -5.61
C ILE A 311 -0.51 2.73 -4.77
N ALA A 312 -1.57 3.45 -5.12
CA ALA A 312 -2.92 3.30 -4.58
C ALA A 312 -3.80 2.67 -5.66
N ILE A 313 -4.30 1.48 -5.41
CA ILE A 313 -5.05 0.70 -6.39
C ILE A 313 -6.51 0.60 -5.98
N ALA A 314 -7.41 0.98 -6.88
CA ALA A 314 -8.86 0.81 -6.68
C ALA A 314 -9.40 1.60 -5.46
N GLY A 315 -10.28 1.00 -4.66
CA GLY A 315 -10.89 1.60 -3.48
C GLY A 315 -12.32 2.08 -3.71
N THR A 316 -12.87 2.79 -2.71
CA THR A 316 -14.25 3.25 -2.71
C THR A 316 -14.32 4.74 -2.40
N THR A 317 -15.11 5.48 -3.16
CA THR A 317 -15.47 6.90 -2.93
C THR A 317 -16.92 7.01 -2.50
N ASP A 318 -17.36 8.21 -2.18
CA ASP A 318 -18.80 8.48 -1.91
C ASP A 318 -19.67 8.21 -3.15
N ALA A 319 -19.08 8.24 -4.36
CA ALA A 319 -19.76 7.93 -5.62
C ALA A 319 -19.78 6.43 -5.96
N GLY A 320 -19.01 5.60 -5.25
CA GLY A 320 -18.93 4.15 -5.45
C GLY A 320 -17.50 3.62 -5.63
N THR A 321 -17.42 2.36 -6.03
CA THR A 321 -16.17 1.62 -6.22
C THR A 321 -15.42 2.10 -7.45
N LEU A 322 -14.11 2.19 -7.35
CA LEU A 322 -13.19 2.66 -8.39
C LEU A 322 -12.39 1.51 -9.02
N ALA A 323 -11.98 1.70 -10.29
CA ALA A 323 -10.87 0.98 -10.92
C ALA A 323 -9.59 1.83 -10.99
N ALA A 324 -9.68 3.10 -10.58
CA ALA A 324 -8.61 4.08 -10.73
C ALA A 324 -7.39 3.73 -9.88
N VAL A 325 -6.22 3.98 -10.47
CA VAL A 325 -4.91 3.78 -9.85
C VAL A 325 -4.16 5.11 -9.83
N GLU A 326 -3.46 5.38 -8.75
CA GLU A 326 -2.58 6.54 -8.61
C GLU A 326 -1.20 6.08 -8.12
N GLU A 327 -0.14 6.64 -8.69
CA GLU A 327 1.24 6.38 -8.32
C GLU A 327 1.83 7.58 -7.58
N TRP A 328 2.52 7.28 -6.48
CA TRP A 328 3.22 8.24 -5.66
C TRP A 328 4.68 8.34 -6.04
N THR A 329 5.16 9.57 -6.18
CA THR A 329 6.58 9.89 -6.27
C THR A 329 6.94 10.78 -5.08
N GLY A 330 7.78 10.28 -4.18
CA GLY A 330 8.12 10.97 -2.93
C GLY A 330 8.96 12.23 -3.12
N ALA A 331 8.99 13.09 -2.10
CA ALA A 331 9.83 14.28 -2.05
C ALA A 331 11.31 13.92 -2.25
N GLY A 332 12.04 14.78 -2.95
CA GLY A 332 13.45 14.54 -3.28
C GLY A 332 13.68 13.58 -4.44
N ALA A 333 12.62 12.98 -5.01
CA ALA A 333 12.74 12.18 -6.22
C ALA A 333 13.18 13.06 -7.40
N PRO A 334 13.97 12.50 -8.36
CA PRO A 334 14.40 13.26 -9.53
C PRO A 334 13.22 13.65 -10.43
N LEU A 335 13.05 14.94 -10.67
CA LEU A 335 12.10 15.47 -11.64
C LEU A 335 12.86 15.83 -12.91
N ILE A 336 12.51 15.22 -14.04
CA ILE A 336 13.12 15.52 -15.33
C ILE A 336 12.56 16.84 -15.86
N GLN A 337 13.44 17.79 -16.08
CA GLN A 337 13.10 19.11 -16.67
C GLN A 337 13.82 19.27 -18.01
N THR A 338 13.10 19.81 -19.00
CA THR A 338 13.68 20.22 -20.28
C THR A 338 14.17 21.65 -20.16
N PHE A 339 15.43 21.90 -20.52
CA PHE A 339 15.95 23.26 -20.63
C PHE A 339 15.56 23.82 -22.00
N THR A 340 14.71 24.83 -22.01
CA THR A 340 14.32 25.57 -23.22
C THR A 340 15.07 26.89 -23.27
N ASP A 341 15.58 27.26 -24.47
CA ASP A 341 16.09 28.60 -24.71
C ASP A 341 14.92 29.59 -24.59
N SER A 342 15.08 30.60 -23.75
CA SER A 342 14.14 31.74 -23.61
C SER A 342 14.61 32.95 -24.39
#